data_ec43caba8e8870eb16c160357c5661ff
#
_entry.id   ec43caba8e8870eb16c160357c5661ff
#
_cell.length_a   1.000
_cell.length_b   1.000
_cell.length_c   1.000
_cell.angle_alpha   90.00
_cell.angle_beta   90.00
_cell.angle_gamma   90.00
#
_symmetry.space_group_name_H-M   'P 1'
#
loop_
_entity.id
_entity.type
_entity.pdbx_description
1 polymer ?
#
loop_
_entity_poly.entity_id
_entity_poly.type
_entity_poly.pdbx_seq_one_letter_code
_entity_poly.pdbx_strand_id
1 'polypeptide(L)'
;MIIKQIIIKNFRSYYGENKFDFSDGLTLIIGDNGDGKTTFFDALQWLFNTTVENNSIDNVSEMRKSKMEEGDRDETLVSMLFEHDGEKLIEKRFSFERKEDANFKTGQLTFRGYEGSGPEREVVNGKNLMDRCFDAFIQRFSMFKGESTLNVFDNPAALKDLVDKFSDVRKFVELVSMSSSM
;
A
#
# COMPACT_ATOMS: atom_id res chain seq x y z
N MET A 1 12.97 6.60 4.30
CA MET A 1 11.77 5.81 4.64
C MET A 1 12.13 4.34 4.64
N ILE A 2 11.77 3.60 5.69
CA ILE A 2 12.08 2.17 5.86
C ILE A 2 10.78 1.45 6.24
N ILE A 3 10.35 0.48 5.44
CA ILE A 3 9.20 -0.37 5.77
C ILE A 3 9.67 -1.37 6.81
N LYS A 4 8.95 -1.48 7.93
CA LYS A 4 9.25 -2.40 9.03
C LYS A 4 8.38 -3.65 9.00
N GLN A 5 7.10 -3.50 8.65
CA GLN A 5 6.14 -4.59 8.69
C GLN A 5 4.96 -4.34 7.76
N ILE A 6 4.46 -5.41 7.16
CA ILE A 6 3.20 -5.42 6.44
C ILE A 6 2.33 -6.52 7.02
N ILE A 7 1.04 -6.21 7.28
CA ILE A 7 0.04 -7.20 7.68
C ILE A 7 -1.04 -7.23 6.59
N ILE A 8 -1.37 -8.44 6.15
CA ILE A 8 -2.43 -8.71 5.18
C ILE A 8 -3.40 -9.71 5.80
N LYS A 9 -4.67 -9.31 5.95
CA LYS A 9 -5.71 -10.15 6.54
C LYS A 9 -6.85 -10.35 5.55
N ASN A 10 -7.20 -11.59 5.29
CA ASN A 10 -8.33 -11.99 4.44
C ASN A 10 -8.38 -11.33 3.07
N PHE A 11 -7.23 -11.08 2.45
CA PHE A 11 -7.14 -10.41 1.15
C PHE A 11 -6.80 -11.41 0.04
N ARG A 12 -7.73 -11.66 -0.88
CA ARG A 12 -7.58 -12.59 -2.03
C ARG A 12 -7.03 -13.96 -1.61
N SER A 13 -5.78 -14.32 -2.00
CA SER A 13 -5.17 -15.61 -1.62
C SER A 13 -4.73 -15.68 -0.16
N TYR A 14 -4.63 -14.55 0.55
CA TYR A 14 -4.27 -14.52 1.97
C TYR A 14 -5.47 -14.77 2.86
N TYR A 15 -5.51 -15.93 3.50
CA TYR A 15 -6.51 -16.31 4.49
C TYR A 15 -6.01 -16.03 5.92
N GLY A 16 -6.85 -15.45 6.78
CA GLY A 16 -6.47 -15.05 8.12
C GLY A 16 -5.46 -13.90 8.10
N GLU A 17 -4.74 -13.73 9.20
CA GLU A 17 -3.72 -12.70 9.34
C GLU A 17 -2.35 -13.24 8.92
N ASN A 18 -1.72 -12.55 7.98
CA ASN A 18 -0.39 -12.85 7.48
C ASN A 18 0.52 -11.65 7.73
N LYS A 19 1.60 -11.87 8.46
CA LYS A 19 2.52 -10.83 8.90
C LYS A 19 3.87 -11.01 8.20
N PHE A 20 4.37 -9.93 7.63
CA PHE A 20 5.67 -9.84 6.97
C PHE A 20 6.52 -8.80 7.69
N ASP A 21 7.57 -9.24 8.35
CA ASP A 21 8.55 -8.36 9.00
C ASP A 21 9.73 -8.15 8.04
N PHE A 22 10.20 -6.91 7.94
CA PHE A 22 11.30 -6.51 7.07
C PHE A 22 12.48 -6.05 7.90
N SER A 23 13.66 -6.50 7.53
CA SER A 23 14.93 -6.01 8.06
C SER A 23 15.51 -4.93 7.15
N ASP A 24 16.54 -4.24 7.64
CA ASP A 24 17.29 -3.30 6.82
C ASP A 24 18.00 -4.05 5.67
N GLY A 25 17.98 -3.46 4.48
CA GLY A 25 18.60 -4.03 3.29
C GLY A 25 17.64 -4.76 2.36
N LEU A 26 18.07 -5.90 1.83
CA LEU A 26 17.32 -6.67 0.85
C LEU A 26 16.45 -7.74 1.53
N THR A 27 15.16 -7.69 1.29
CA THR A 27 14.21 -8.76 1.65
C THR A 27 13.76 -9.50 0.40
N LEU A 28 13.92 -10.83 0.38
CA LEU A 28 13.52 -11.70 -0.72
C LEU A 28 12.28 -12.52 -0.34
N ILE A 29 11.20 -12.36 -1.09
CA ILE A 29 9.97 -13.16 -0.93
C ILE A 29 10.00 -14.29 -1.95
N ILE A 30 10.15 -15.52 -1.47
CA ILE A 30 10.25 -16.72 -2.29
C ILE A 30 8.99 -17.56 -2.09
N GLY A 31 8.55 -18.25 -3.14
CA GLY A 31 7.42 -19.19 -3.12
C GLY A 31 7.15 -19.73 -4.51
N ASP A 32 6.35 -20.78 -4.60
CA ASP A 32 5.93 -21.40 -5.86
C ASP A 32 4.88 -20.55 -6.59
N ASN A 33 4.55 -20.96 -7.82
CA ASN A 33 3.48 -20.31 -8.57
C ASN A 33 2.13 -20.56 -7.86
N GLY A 34 1.44 -19.46 -7.54
CA GLY A 34 0.18 -19.53 -6.78
C GLY A 34 0.30 -19.20 -5.30
N ASP A 35 1.49 -19.14 -4.70
CA ASP A 35 1.71 -18.86 -3.27
C ASP A 35 1.37 -17.41 -2.83
N GLY A 36 0.82 -16.61 -3.73
CA GLY A 36 0.36 -15.29 -3.39
C GLY A 36 1.38 -14.16 -3.53
N LYS A 37 2.55 -14.41 -4.17
CA LYS A 37 3.55 -13.34 -4.41
C LYS A 37 2.95 -12.14 -5.15
N THR A 38 2.19 -12.40 -6.21
CA THR A 38 1.48 -11.33 -6.94
C THR A 38 0.42 -10.67 -6.07
N THR A 39 -0.32 -11.45 -5.27
CA THR A 39 -1.32 -10.92 -4.35
C THR A 39 -0.72 -10.02 -3.28
N PHE A 40 0.53 -10.26 -2.85
CA PHE A 40 1.25 -9.37 -1.96
C PHE A 40 1.39 -7.96 -2.57
N PHE A 41 1.82 -7.88 -3.83
CA PHE A 41 1.88 -6.60 -4.54
C PHE A 41 0.51 -5.98 -4.78
N ASP A 42 -0.52 -6.80 -5.08
CA ASP A 42 -1.90 -6.31 -5.22
C ASP A 42 -2.42 -5.70 -3.91
N ALA A 43 -2.08 -6.29 -2.77
CA ALA A 43 -2.43 -5.76 -1.45
C ALA A 43 -1.78 -4.40 -1.20
N LEU A 44 -0.49 -4.25 -1.55
CA LEU A 44 0.20 -2.96 -1.47
C LEU A 44 -0.40 -1.93 -2.42
N GLN A 45 -0.67 -2.29 -3.67
CA GLN A 45 -1.33 -1.39 -4.63
C GLN A 45 -2.71 -0.95 -4.12
N TRP A 46 -3.47 -1.87 -3.51
CA TRP A 46 -4.75 -1.54 -2.90
C TRP A 46 -4.58 -0.58 -1.72
N LEU A 47 -3.58 -0.77 -0.86
CA LEU A 47 -3.25 0.13 0.24
C LEU A 47 -2.87 1.53 -0.27
N PHE A 48 -2.02 1.61 -1.30
CA PHE A 48 -1.54 2.87 -1.86
C PHE A 48 -2.56 3.62 -2.71
N ASN A 49 -3.60 2.95 -3.20
CA ASN A 49 -4.64 3.61 -3.99
C ASN A 49 -5.55 4.47 -3.10
N THR A 50 -5.23 5.74 -2.98
CA THR A 50 -5.95 6.71 -2.14
C THR A 50 -7.11 7.39 -2.87
N THR A 51 -7.20 7.25 -4.20
CA THR A 51 -8.17 7.96 -5.05
C THR A 51 -9.45 7.19 -5.30
N VAL A 52 -9.44 5.86 -5.10
CA VAL A 52 -10.58 4.98 -5.36
C VAL A 52 -10.97 4.25 -4.09
N GLU A 53 -12.23 4.41 -3.69
CA GLU A 53 -12.85 3.55 -2.69
C GLU A 53 -13.11 2.17 -3.32
N ASN A 54 -12.39 1.16 -2.85
CA ASN A 54 -12.56 -0.20 -3.33
C ASN A 54 -12.72 -1.16 -2.15
N ASN A 55 -13.98 -1.39 -1.79
CA ASN A 55 -14.43 -2.37 -0.83
C ASN A 55 -15.10 -3.57 -1.52
N SER A 56 -14.64 -3.93 -2.72
CA SER A 56 -15.17 -5.06 -3.49
C SER A 56 -14.97 -6.38 -2.75
N ILE A 57 -15.99 -7.22 -2.80
CA ILE A 57 -15.93 -8.60 -2.29
C ILE A 57 -14.86 -9.44 -3.01
N ASP A 58 -14.44 -9.06 -4.21
CA ASP A 58 -13.36 -9.71 -4.96
C ASP A 58 -12.00 -9.56 -4.27
N ASN A 59 -11.86 -8.60 -3.37
CA ASN A 59 -10.66 -8.44 -2.55
C ASN A 59 -10.67 -9.32 -1.30
N VAL A 60 -11.79 -9.97 -0.97
CA VAL A 60 -11.88 -10.88 0.17
C VAL A 60 -11.39 -12.26 -0.21
N SER A 61 -10.68 -12.91 0.70
CA SER A 61 -10.20 -14.28 0.54
C SER A 61 -11.33 -15.27 0.28
N GLU A 62 -11.24 -16.03 -0.82
CA GLU A 62 -12.19 -17.08 -1.16
C GLU A 62 -12.26 -18.16 -0.06
N MET A 63 -11.09 -18.51 0.50
CA MET A 63 -11.02 -19.46 1.61
C MET A 63 -11.74 -18.92 2.86
N ARG A 64 -11.68 -17.60 3.12
CA ARG A 64 -12.45 -17.02 4.23
C ARG A 64 -13.95 -17.07 3.92
N LYS A 65 -14.34 -16.65 2.72
CA LYS A 65 -15.76 -16.69 2.29
C LYS A 65 -16.37 -18.08 2.41
N SER A 66 -15.62 -19.12 2.02
CA SER A 66 -16.11 -20.51 2.07
C SER A 66 -16.33 -21.06 3.48
N LYS A 67 -15.63 -20.51 4.48
CA LYS A 67 -15.69 -20.92 5.89
C LYS A 67 -16.67 -20.12 6.74
N MET A 68 -17.30 -19.09 6.18
CA MET A 68 -18.28 -18.28 6.91
C MET A 68 -19.65 -18.91 6.85
N GLU A 69 -20.39 -18.79 7.94
CA GLU A 69 -21.79 -19.12 8.03
C GLU A 69 -22.64 -17.85 7.83
N GLU A 70 -23.94 -18.02 7.59
CA GLU A 70 -24.87 -16.91 7.46
C GLU A 70 -24.89 -16.05 8.72
N GLY A 71 -24.77 -14.74 8.54
CA GLY A 71 -24.66 -13.76 9.63
C GLY A 71 -23.25 -13.53 10.15
N ASP A 72 -22.28 -14.36 9.77
CA ASP A 72 -20.87 -14.15 10.12
C ASP A 72 -20.34 -12.85 9.56
N ARG A 73 -19.50 -12.19 10.36
CA ARG A 73 -18.82 -10.95 10.00
C ARG A 73 -17.33 -11.09 10.19
N ASP A 74 -16.58 -10.50 9.27
CA ASP A 74 -15.12 -10.36 9.38
C ASP A 74 -14.67 -9.11 8.62
N GLU A 75 -13.36 -8.93 8.51
CA GLU A 75 -12.77 -7.78 7.82
C GLU A 75 -11.63 -8.21 6.89
N THR A 76 -11.44 -7.43 5.84
CA THR A 76 -10.23 -7.41 5.05
C THR A 76 -9.40 -6.21 5.48
N LEU A 77 -8.12 -6.43 5.75
CA LEU A 77 -7.18 -5.42 6.24
C LEU A 77 -5.86 -5.55 5.49
N VAL A 78 -5.30 -4.42 5.10
CA VAL A 78 -3.89 -4.28 4.75
C VAL A 78 -3.33 -3.13 5.55
N SER A 79 -2.23 -3.37 6.26
CA SER A 79 -1.54 -2.33 7.03
C SER A 79 -0.04 -2.36 6.77
N MET A 80 0.61 -1.20 6.91
CA MET A 80 2.04 -1.02 6.75
C MET A 80 2.59 -0.14 7.87
N LEU A 81 3.52 -0.71 8.63
CA LEU A 81 4.34 0.00 9.60
C LEU A 81 5.65 0.42 8.94
N PHE A 82 6.00 1.67 9.04
CA PHE A 82 7.22 2.22 8.45
C PHE A 82 7.79 3.35 9.27
N GLU A 83 9.05 3.65 9.04
CA GLU A 83 9.78 4.75 9.65
C GLU A 83 10.06 5.84 8.62
N HIS A 84 9.58 7.04 8.88
CA HIS A 84 9.79 8.24 8.11
C HIS A 84 9.55 9.46 9.00
N ASP A 85 10.62 10.09 9.49
CA ASP A 85 10.54 11.13 10.54
C ASP A 85 9.73 10.64 11.75
N GLY A 86 10.15 9.49 12.30
CA GLY A 86 9.47 8.74 13.34
C GLY A 86 8.58 7.60 12.81
N GLU A 87 8.10 6.77 13.73
CA GLU A 87 7.29 5.60 13.41
C GLU A 87 5.88 6.00 12.96
N LYS A 88 5.42 5.38 11.89
CA LYS A 88 4.11 5.60 11.29
C LYS A 88 3.47 4.29 10.90
N LEU A 89 2.15 4.23 11.04
CA LEU A 89 1.35 3.10 10.60
C LEU A 89 0.21 3.62 9.71
N ILE A 90 -0.02 2.94 8.61
CA ILE A 90 -1.21 3.15 7.78
C ILE A 90 -1.96 1.84 7.69
N GLU A 91 -3.29 1.92 7.74
CA GLU A 91 -4.15 0.76 7.60
C GLU A 91 -5.38 1.09 6.76
N LYS A 92 -5.71 0.18 5.86
CA LYS A 92 -6.90 0.24 5.02
C LYS A 92 -7.69 -1.03 5.26
N ARG A 93 -8.99 -0.88 5.58
CA ARG A 93 -9.85 -2.02 5.89
C ARG A 93 -11.29 -1.76 5.51
N PHE A 94 -12.02 -2.83 5.29
CA PHE A 94 -13.48 -2.85 5.25
C PHE A 94 -14.02 -4.15 5.86
N SER A 95 -15.20 -4.10 6.45
CA SER A 95 -15.88 -5.28 6.93
C SER A 95 -16.70 -5.96 5.83
N PHE A 96 -16.96 -7.24 5.98
CA PHE A 96 -17.89 -7.98 5.14
C PHE A 96 -18.71 -8.95 6.00
N GLU A 97 -19.90 -9.23 5.53
CA GLU A 97 -20.90 -10.08 6.21
C GLU A 97 -21.48 -11.05 5.20
N ARG A 98 -21.54 -12.33 5.57
CA ARG A 98 -22.25 -13.33 4.76
C ARG A 98 -23.76 -13.19 4.99
N LYS A 99 -24.50 -13.02 3.92
CA LYS A 99 -25.96 -12.97 3.88
C LYS A 99 -26.55 -14.27 3.37
N GLU A 100 -27.87 -14.36 3.34
CA GLU A 100 -28.64 -15.45 2.73
C GLU A 100 -28.15 -15.71 1.29
N ASP A 101 -28.38 -16.93 0.80
CA ASP A 101 -28.05 -17.36 -0.57
C ASP A 101 -26.55 -17.21 -0.93
N ALA A 102 -25.66 -17.35 0.05
CA ALA A 102 -24.22 -17.21 -0.12
C ALA A 102 -23.77 -15.81 -0.65
N ASN A 103 -24.63 -14.82 -0.58
CA ASN A 103 -24.28 -13.44 -0.90
C ASN A 103 -23.43 -12.79 0.21
N PHE A 104 -22.69 -11.75 -0.16
CA PHE A 104 -21.89 -10.98 0.79
C PHE A 104 -22.24 -9.49 0.69
N LYS A 105 -22.29 -8.84 1.85
CA LYS A 105 -22.40 -7.40 1.95
C LYS A 105 -21.08 -6.83 2.48
N THR A 106 -20.51 -5.88 1.78
CA THR A 106 -19.34 -5.14 2.22
C THR A 106 -19.74 -3.88 2.98
N GLY A 107 -19.01 -3.57 4.05
CA GLY A 107 -19.17 -2.35 4.82
C GLY A 107 -18.35 -1.18 4.26
N GLN A 108 -18.35 -0.08 4.98
CA GLN A 108 -17.61 1.10 4.60
C GLN A 108 -16.09 0.86 4.62
N LEU A 109 -15.40 1.37 3.61
CA LEU A 109 -13.96 1.42 3.58
C LEU A 109 -13.45 2.44 4.60
N THR A 110 -12.48 2.03 5.41
CA THR A 110 -11.80 2.88 6.37
C THR A 110 -10.32 2.94 6.02
N PHE A 111 -9.77 4.14 5.95
CA PHE A 111 -8.34 4.38 5.75
C PHE A 111 -7.80 5.28 6.86
N ARG A 112 -7.03 4.71 7.77
CA ARG A 112 -6.47 5.38 8.95
C ARG A 112 -4.95 5.44 8.88
N GLY A 113 -4.41 6.51 9.43
CA GLY A 113 -3.00 6.68 9.72
C GLY A 113 -2.78 6.85 11.22
N TYR A 114 -1.57 6.53 11.65
CA TYR A 114 -1.13 6.70 13.03
C TYR A 114 0.30 7.24 13.03
N GLU A 115 0.57 8.24 13.84
CA GLU A 115 1.90 8.82 14.05
C GLU A 115 2.36 8.61 15.47
N GLY A 116 3.66 8.33 15.65
CA GLY A 116 4.25 7.97 16.93
C GLY A 116 4.28 6.46 17.17
N SER A 117 4.84 6.06 18.30
CA SER A 117 5.02 4.66 18.70
C SER A 117 4.21 4.30 19.94
N GLY A 118 3.85 3.02 20.08
CA GLY A 118 3.17 2.50 21.25
C GLY A 118 1.70 2.92 21.37
N PRO A 119 1.14 2.92 22.60
CA PRO A 119 -0.28 3.14 22.84
C PRO A 119 -0.73 4.61 22.68
N GLU A 120 0.19 5.56 22.67
CA GLU A 120 -0.08 6.99 22.55
C GLU A 120 -0.02 7.51 21.11
N ARG A 121 -0.16 6.61 20.13
CA ARG A 121 -0.17 6.99 18.72
C ARG A 121 -1.30 7.95 18.42
N GLU A 122 -0.97 9.05 17.76
CA GLU A 122 -1.97 9.99 17.25
C GLU A 122 -2.66 9.40 16.01
N VAL A 123 -3.99 9.42 16.02
CA VAL A 123 -4.79 8.96 14.87
C VAL A 123 -4.93 10.10 13.87
N VAL A 124 -4.49 9.88 12.65
CA VAL A 124 -4.55 10.85 11.55
C VAL A 124 -5.29 10.28 10.35
N ASN A 125 -5.62 11.11 9.38
CA ASN A 125 -6.22 10.65 8.14
C ASN A 125 -5.19 9.84 7.32
N GLY A 126 -5.52 8.57 7.02
CA GLY A 126 -4.61 7.65 6.33
C GLY A 126 -4.22 8.13 4.93
N LYS A 127 -5.17 8.74 4.19
CA LYS A 127 -4.88 9.31 2.87
C LYS A 127 -3.87 10.45 2.98
N ASN A 128 -4.09 11.40 3.89
CA ASN A 128 -3.19 12.54 4.05
C ASN A 128 -1.79 12.10 4.50
N LEU A 129 -1.72 11.10 5.39
CA LEU A 129 -0.45 10.52 5.81
C LEU A 129 0.26 9.83 4.65
N MET A 130 -0.49 9.05 3.86
CA MET A 130 0.04 8.38 2.67
C MET A 130 0.57 9.40 1.66
N ASP A 131 -0.23 10.39 1.27
CA ASP A 131 0.14 11.38 0.26
C ASP A 131 1.37 12.22 0.70
N ARG A 132 1.54 12.44 2.01
CA ARG A 132 2.69 13.16 2.58
C ARG A 132 3.97 12.32 2.57
N CYS A 133 3.88 11.03 2.90
CA CYS A 133 5.05 10.15 3.03
C CYS A 133 5.42 9.45 1.71
N PHE A 134 4.43 9.20 0.85
CA PHE A 134 4.57 8.47 -0.41
C PHE A 134 3.99 9.28 -1.55
N ASP A 135 4.77 10.20 -2.10
CA ASP A 135 4.27 10.93 -3.25
C ASP A 135 4.01 9.97 -4.45
N ALA A 136 3.14 10.40 -5.36
CA ALA A 136 2.71 9.59 -6.50
C ALA A 136 3.88 9.14 -7.40
N PHE A 137 4.98 9.91 -7.42
CA PHE A 137 6.18 9.57 -8.16
C PHE A 137 6.91 8.40 -7.48
N ILE A 138 7.11 8.45 -6.15
CA ILE A 138 7.74 7.36 -5.39
C ILE A 138 6.93 6.09 -5.55
N GLN A 139 5.60 6.17 -5.44
CA GLN A 139 4.72 5.01 -5.63
C GLN A 139 4.91 4.37 -7.01
N ARG A 140 4.94 5.18 -8.07
CA ARG A 140 5.08 4.71 -9.45
C ARG A 140 6.41 4.01 -9.72
N PHE A 141 7.50 4.49 -9.12
CA PHE A 141 8.86 4.00 -9.39
C PHE A 141 9.39 3.05 -8.31
N SER A 142 8.68 2.86 -7.20
CA SER A 142 9.09 1.94 -6.11
C SER A 142 8.36 0.62 -6.12
N MET A 143 7.25 0.50 -6.85
CA MET A 143 6.42 -0.71 -6.87
C MET A 143 6.31 -1.28 -8.28
N PHE A 144 7.05 -2.34 -8.55
CA PHE A 144 7.07 -3.01 -9.85
C PHE A 144 6.39 -4.36 -9.76
N LYS A 145 5.39 -4.56 -10.59
CA LYS A 145 4.70 -5.84 -10.77
C LYS A 145 5.06 -6.42 -12.12
N GLY A 146 6.10 -7.27 -12.14
CA GLY A 146 6.55 -7.99 -13.33
C GLY A 146 7.31 -7.11 -14.34
N GLU A 147 7.78 -7.75 -15.43
CA GLU A 147 8.65 -7.14 -16.44
C GLU A 147 7.97 -6.04 -17.29
N SER A 148 6.64 -6.08 -17.38
CA SER A 148 5.87 -5.21 -18.29
C SER A 148 5.70 -3.76 -17.81
N THR A 149 6.06 -3.45 -16.57
CA THR A 149 5.82 -2.11 -15.97
C THR A 149 7.06 -1.23 -15.94
N LEU A 150 8.23 -1.75 -16.25
CA LEU A 150 9.49 -1.04 -16.20
C LEU A 150 10.05 -0.74 -17.59
N ASN A 151 9.35 0.05 -18.37
CA ASN A 151 9.97 0.70 -19.53
C ASN A 151 10.69 2.01 -19.13
N VAL A 152 11.33 2.04 -17.94
CA VAL A 152 12.18 3.18 -17.56
C VAL A 152 13.36 3.33 -18.52
N PHE A 153 13.88 2.18 -19.01
CA PHE A 153 14.97 2.19 -19.99
C PHE A 153 14.51 2.48 -21.42
N ASP A 154 13.25 2.21 -21.75
CA ASP A 154 12.68 2.48 -23.07
C ASP A 154 12.04 3.89 -23.14
N ASN A 155 11.91 4.57 -22.01
CA ASN A 155 11.35 5.92 -21.94
C ASN A 155 12.39 6.91 -21.39
N PRO A 156 13.13 7.64 -22.24
CA PRO A 156 14.13 8.63 -21.80
C PRO A 156 13.54 9.73 -20.89
N ALA A 157 12.25 10.04 -21.01
CA ALA A 157 11.59 11.03 -20.16
C ALA A 157 11.44 10.50 -18.72
N ALA A 158 11.11 9.22 -18.55
CA ALA A 158 10.98 8.61 -17.22
C ALA A 158 12.32 8.57 -16.46
N LEU A 159 13.41 8.26 -17.16
CA LEU A 159 14.76 8.29 -16.58
C LEU A 159 15.16 9.72 -16.18
N LYS A 160 14.85 10.70 -17.04
CA LYS A 160 15.11 12.11 -16.74
C LYS A 160 14.32 12.57 -15.52
N ASP A 161 13.02 12.27 -15.45
CA ASP A 161 12.18 12.62 -14.31
C ASP A 161 12.68 11.98 -13.00
N LEU A 162 13.23 10.74 -13.08
CA LEU A 162 13.88 10.05 -11.97
C LEU A 162 15.14 10.80 -11.50
N VAL A 163 16.02 11.13 -12.41
CA VAL A 163 17.27 11.85 -12.11
C VAL A 163 16.95 13.25 -11.55
N ASP A 164 16.02 13.96 -12.17
CA ASP A 164 15.62 15.32 -11.75
C ASP A 164 14.99 15.34 -10.36
N LYS A 165 14.31 14.27 -9.95
CA LYS A 165 13.67 14.18 -8.64
C LYS A 165 14.60 13.70 -7.53
N PHE A 166 15.53 12.78 -7.82
CA PHE A 166 16.49 12.29 -6.84
C PHE A 166 17.79 13.12 -6.81
N SER A 167 18.02 13.99 -7.81
CA SER A 167 19.08 14.96 -7.78
C SER A 167 18.56 16.31 -7.32
N ASP A 168 19.35 17.05 -6.57
CA ASP A 168 19.01 18.44 -6.19
C ASP A 168 19.02 19.42 -7.38
N VAL A 169 19.19 18.94 -8.60
CA VAL A 169 19.24 19.73 -9.84
C VAL A 169 18.00 20.60 -10.00
N ARG A 170 16.82 20.08 -9.66
CA ARG A 170 15.58 20.84 -9.76
C ARG A 170 15.58 22.07 -8.84
N LYS A 171 16.10 21.95 -7.62
CA LYS A 171 16.25 23.08 -6.69
C LYS A 171 17.20 24.14 -7.24
N PHE A 172 18.28 23.72 -7.91
CA PHE A 172 19.20 24.65 -8.56
C PHE A 172 18.57 25.35 -9.76
N VAL A 173 17.79 24.65 -10.58
CA VAL A 173 17.07 25.24 -11.72
C VAL A 173 16.04 26.27 -11.24
N GLU A 174 15.30 25.98 -10.18
CA GLU A 174 14.35 26.92 -9.56
C GLU A 174 15.05 28.16 -8.99
N LEU A 175 16.19 27.99 -8.30
CA LEU A 175 17.01 29.09 -7.80
C LEU A 175 17.55 29.98 -8.95
N VAL A 176 18.02 29.38 -10.04
CA VAL A 176 18.51 30.12 -11.21
C VAL A 176 17.36 30.88 -11.87
N SER A 177 16.18 30.29 -12.00
CA SER A 177 15.01 30.95 -12.58
C SER A 177 14.53 32.14 -11.72
N MET A 178 14.56 32.01 -10.40
CA MET A 178 14.25 33.10 -9.47
C MET A 178 15.28 34.26 -9.56
N SER A 179 16.56 33.93 -9.73
CA SER A 179 17.60 34.96 -9.85
C SER A 179 17.58 35.69 -11.19
N SER A 180 17.03 35.08 -12.25
CA SER A 180 16.95 35.66 -13.58
C SER A 180 15.70 36.55 -13.75
N SER A 181 14.77 36.55 -12.79
CA SER A 181 13.54 37.33 -12.79
C SER A 181 13.62 38.58 -11.90
N MET A 182 14.78 38.86 -11.32
CA MET A 182 15.12 40.11 -10.65
C MET A 182 15.96 41.02 -11.59
#